data_8f025d00b12a3ed7d9cebffddff643e5
#
_entry.id   8f025d00b12a3ed7d9cebffddff643e5
#
_cell.length_a   1.000
_cell.length_b   1.000
_cell.length_c   1.000
_cell.angle_alpha   90.00
_cell.angle_beta   90.00
_cell.angle_gamma   90.00
#
_symmetry.space_group_name_H-M   'P 1'
#
loop_
_entity.id
_entity.type
_entity.pdbx_description
1 polymer ?
#
loop_
_entity_poly.entity_id
_entity_poly.type
_entity_poly.pdbx_seq_one_letter_code
_entity_poly.pdbx_strand_id
1 'polypeptide(L)'
;MICLLLEISLFAYMWQFHFQFQLVDPLQKIWYRGFLLENGIYSAILIFFSVTYGGMRLGYMKNTEIIFSQVFATLMADVLIYAELCMMARSIFPADMFLLMVFLQIIAVIIYANIANKIYRTAFPPRELLLIHGDRPIEDIVNKFESRKDKYKITKCEHIKKGTTELCREILDNYRNGEINAVVIWDINEKDRNIILKFCYAHSIRVYVMPKISDVILVGSEELHVFD
;
A
#
# COMPACT_ATOMS: atom_id res chain seq x y z
N MET A 1 -9.49 -1.10 7.49
CA MET A 1 -10.79 -1.11 8.21
C MET A 1 -10.65 -0.79 9.70
N ILE A 2 -9.79 -1.48 10.49
CA ILE A 2 -9.64 -1.19 11.93
C ILE A 2 -9.23 0.26 12.21
N CYS A 3 -8.34 0.85 11.42
CA CYS A 3 -7.95 2.26 11.54
C CYS A 3 -9.16 3.20 11.43
N LEU A 4 -9.96 3.02 10.40
CA LEU A 4 -11.16 3.83 10.20
C LEU A 4 -12.16 3.68 11.36
N LEU A 5 -12.32 2.48 11.90
CA LEU A 5 -13.18 2.27 13.07
C LEU A 5 -12.66 3.00 14.31
N LEU A 6 -11.34 3.07 14.50
CA LEU A 6 -10.74 3.83 15.59
C LEU A 6 -10.96 5.34 15.41
N GLU A 7 -10.76 5.87 14.21
CA GLU A 7 -10.99 7.29 13.91
C GLU A 7 -12.46 7.66 14.07
N ILE A 8 -13.39 6.86 13.54
CA ILE A 8 -14.84 7.06 13.68
C ILE A 8 -15.27 6.96 15.16
N SER A 9 -14.73 6.02 15.92
CA SER A 9 -15.05 5.89 17.34
C SER A 9 -14.55 7.08 18.17
N LEU A 10 -13.39 7.62 17.81
CA LEU A 10 -12.86 8.84 18.44
C LEU A 10 -13.73 10.06 18.13
N PHE A 11 -14.14 10.24 16.88
CA PHE A 11 -15.08 11.29 16.50
C PHE A 11 -16.41 11.14 17.23
N ALA A 12 -16.97 9.92 17.27
CA ALA A 12 -18.21 9.63 17.97
C ALA A 12 -18.13 9.96 19.47
N TYR A 13 -16.99 9.64 20.09
CA TYR A 13 -16.74 10.00 21.49
C TYR A 13 -16.70 11.50 21.69
N MET A 14 -15.93 12.24 20.85
CA MET A 14 -15.84 13.69 20.94
C MET A 14 -17.17 14.38 20.65
N TRP A 15 -17.94 13.86 19.69
CA TRP A 15 -19.30 14.34 19.43
C TRP A 15 -20.18 14.19 20.65
N GLN A 16 -20.22 12.98 21.24
CA GLN A 16 -21.13 12.67 22.36
C GLN A 16 -20.82 13.45 23.62
N PHE A 17 -19.53 13.73 23.91
CA PHE A 17 -19.12 14.29 25.20
C PHE A 17 -18.70 15.76 25.12
N HIS A 18 -18.43 16.31 23.94
CA HIS A 18 -17.91 17.67 23.78
C HIS A 18 -18.69 18.50 22.75
N PHE A 19 -18.76 18.08 21.50
CA PHE A 19 -19.23 18.95 20.42
C PHE A 19 -20.72 19.26 20.53
N GLN A 20 -21.57 18.30 20.84
CA GLN A 20 -23.01 18.56 20.97
C GLN A 20 -23.35 19.59 22.05
N PHE A 21 -22.57 19.67 23.14
CA PHE A 21 -22.83 20.64 24.22
C PHE A 21 -22.39 22.06 23.86
N GLN A 22 -21.52 22.20 22.87
CA GLN A 22 -21.10 23.50 22.35
C GLN A 22 -22.03 24.03 21.23
N LEU A 23 -22.76 23.11 20.56
CA LEU A 23 -23.64 23.44 19.46
C LEU A 23 -25.07 23.80 19.90
N VAL A 24 -25.53 23.22 20.99
CA VAL A 24 -26.95 23.33 21.40
C VAL A 24 -27.04 23.72 22.86
N ASP A 25 -28.06 24.58 23.20
CA ASP A 25 -28.39 24.89 24.56
C ASP A 25 -28.48 23.61 25.42
N PRO A 26 -27.96 23.59 26.67
CA PRO A 26 -27.95 22.41 27.54
C PRO A 26 -29.34 21.78 27.76
N LEU A 27 -30.40 22.50 27.45
CA LEU A 27 -31.80 22.06 27.55
C LEU A 27 -32.30 21.33 26.30
N GLN A 28 -31.61 21.41 25.18
CA GLN A 28 -31.99 20.74 23.92
C GLN A 28 -30.98 19.67 23.60
N LYS A 29 -31.24 18.44 24.03
CA LYS A 29 -30.40 17.29 23.63
C LYS A 29 -30.56 17.02 22.14
N ILE A 30 -29.42 16.89 21.41
CA ILE A 30 -29.44 16.38 20.07
C ILE A 30 -29.89 14.89 20.16
N TRP A 31 -30.97 14.58 19.45
CA TRP A 31 -31.56 13.27 19.46
C TRP A 31 -30.60 12.22 18.87
N TYR A 32 -30.74 10.96 19.26
CA TYR A 32 -29.99 9.81 18.75
C TYR A 32 -29.88 9.78 17.21
N ARG A 33 -30.90 10.24 16.50
CA ARG A 33 -30.89 10.37 15.04
C ARG A 33 -29.87 11.37 14.54
N GLY A 34 -29.67 12.50 15.19
CA GLY A 34 -28.63 13.49 14.85
C GLY A 34 -27.23 12.92 15.07
N PHE A 35 -27.01 12.22 16.17
CA PHE A 35 -25.75 11.51 16.42
C PHE A 35 -25.41 10.49 15.29
N LEU A 36 -26.39 9.68 14.87
CA LEU A 36 -26.19 8.73 13.79
C LEU A 36 -25.92 9.41 12.44
N LEU A 37 -26.61 10.53 12.17
CA LEU A 37 -26.43 11.30 10.95
C LEU A 37 -25.00 11.84 10.86
N GLU A 38 -24.55 12.54 11.89
CA GLU A 38 -23.21 13.14 11.94
C GLU A 38 -22.08 12.09 11.83
N ASN A 39 -22.20 11.01 12.59
CA ASN A 39 -21.23 9.92 12.49
C ASN A 39 -21.29 9.24 11.10
N GLY A 40 -22.46 9.18 10.47
CA GLY A 40 -22.64 8.68 9.12
C GLY A 40 -21.96 9.57 8.08
N ILE A 41 -22.12 10.89 8.18
CA ILE A 41 -21.48 11.88 7.30
C ILE A 41 -19.96 11.80 7.46
N TYR A 42 -19.46 11.87 8.70
CA TYR A 42 -18.03 11.73 8.98
C TYR A 42 -17.46 10.45 8.39
N SER A 43 -18.12 9.32 8.66
CA SER A 43 -17.67 8.03 8.15
C SER A 43 -17.61 7.97 6.62
N ALA A 44 -18.63 8.52 5.95
CA ALA A 44 -18.69 8.55 4.49
C ALA A 44 -17.56 9.38 3.89
N ILE A 45 -17.30 10.56 4.44
CA ILE A 45 -16.23 11.47 4.02
C ILE A 45 -14.85 10.81 4.27
N LEU A 46 -14.63 10.26 5.46
CA LEU A 46 -13.37 9.60 5.82
C LEU A 46 -13.07 8.40 4.93
N ILE A 47 -14.07 7.54 4.67
CA ILE A 47 -13.93 6.39 3.78
C ILE A 47 -13.62 6.85 2.36
N PHE A 48 -14.32 7.86 1.86
CA PHE A 48 -14.08 8.42 0.53
C PHE A 48 -12.65 8.87 0.34
N PHE A 49 -12.12 9.68 1.26
CA PHE A 49 -10.73 10.13 1.19
C PHE A 49 -9.72 9.01 1.40
N SER A 50 -9.96 8.09 2.33
CA SER A 50 -9.06 6.95 2.58
C SER A 50 -8.95 6.02 1.37
N VAL A 51 -10.03 5.80 0.62
CA VAL A 51 -10.02 5.03 -0.63
C VAL A 51 -9.30 5.80 -1.72
N THR A 52 -9.59 7.10 -1.86
CA THR A 52 -9.02 7.97 -2.90
C THR A 52 -7.51 8.08 -2.77
N TYR A 53 -7.00 8.33 -1.56
CA TYR A 53 -5.56 8.45 -1.31
C TYR A 53 -4.85 7.12 -1.10
N GLY A 54 -5.57 6.01 -1.09
CA GLY A 54 -4.98 4.67 -1.01
C GLY A 54 -4.49 4.26 0.37
N GLY A 55 -4.94 4.92 1.45
CA GLY A 55 -4.60 4.60 2.84
C GLY A 55 -4.97 3.19 3.29
N MET A 56 -5.82 2.50 2.52
CA MET A 56 -6.21 1.10 2.78
C MET A 56 -5.30 0.05 2.13
N ARG A 57 -4.30 0.43 1.33
CA ARG A 57 -3.47 -0.49 0.54
C ARG A 57 -2.30 -1.07 1.33
N LEU A 58 -2.58 -1.69 2.48
CA LEU A 58 -1.59 -2.42 3.28
C LEU A 58 -0.88 -3.49 2.43
N GLY A 59 0.45 -3.57 2.56
CA GLY A 59 1.27 -4.54 1.83
C GLY A 59 1.62 -4.15 0.39
N TYR A 60 1.01 -3.15 -0.22
CA TYR A 60 1.39 -2.65 -1.55
C TYR A 60 2.31 -1.43 -1.47
N MET A 61 2.03 -0.50 -0.58
CA MET A 61 2.78 0.73 -0.36
C MET A 61 3.81 0.56 0.76
N LYS A 62 4.78 1.46 0.84
CA LYS A 62 5.68 1.54 1.99
C LYS A 62 4.90 2.03 3.21
N ASN A 63 5.36 1.65 4.42
CA ASN A 63 4.67 2.05 5.65
C ASN A 63 4.52 3.57 5.78
N THR A 64 5.55 4.32 5.41
CA THR A 64 5.53 5.79 5.41
C THR A 64 4.46 6.34 4.44
N GLU A 65 4.33 5.77 3.25
CA GLU A 65 3.33 6.18 2.26
C GLU A 65 1.90 5.94 2.78
N ILE A 66 1.68 4.82 3.47
CA ILE A 66 0.38 4.50 4.09
C ILE A 66 0.05 5.52 5.18
N ILE A 67 1.03 5.84 6.05
CA ILE A 67 0.85 6.83 7.12
C ILE A 67 0.50 8.19 6.50
N PHE A 68 1.28 8.67 5.54
CA PHE A 68 1.00 9.96 4.88
C PHE A 68 -0.36 9.98 4.19
N SER A 69 -0.71 8.92 3.46
CA SER A 69 -2.01 8.82 2.78
C SER A 69 -3.17 8.86 3.76
N GLN A 70 -3.09 8.11 4.87
CA GLN A 70 -4.16 8.08 5.85
C GLN A 70 -4.25 9.37 6.64
N VAL A 71 -3.12 9.92 7.10
CA VAL A 71 -3.10 11.23 7.80
C VAL A 71 -3.69 12.33 6.91
N PHE A 72 -3.36 12.34 5.62
CA PHE A 72 -3.90 13.32 4.69
C PHE A 72 -5.41 13.12 4.48
N ALA A 73 -5.87 11.87 4.38
CA ALA A 73 -7.30 11.55 4.29
C ALA A 73 -8.07 12.02 5.53
N THR A 74 -7.53 11.77 6.72
CA THR A 74 -8.11 12.21 7.99
C THR A 74 -8.19 13.73 8.07
N LEU A 75 -7.08 14.44 7.74
CA LEU A 75 -7.06 15.90 7.76
C LEU A 75 -8.08 16.52 6.78
N MET A 76 -8.23 15.94 5.57
CA MET A 76 -9.24 16.42 4.62
C MET A 76 -10.67 16.20 5.13
N ALA A 77 -10.94 15.06 5.76
CA ALA A 77 -12.22 14.78 6.38
C ALA A 77 -12.49 15.77 7.54
N ASP A 78 -11.52 15.98 8.41
CA ASP A 78 -11.64 16.86 9.56
C ASP A 78 -11.87 18.33 9.17
N VAL A 79 -11.20 18.81 8.10
CA VAL A 79 -11.44 20.17 7.58
C VAL A 79 -12.89 20.35 7.14
N LEU A 80 -13.47 19.37 6.45
CA LEU A 80 -14.86 19.43 6.02
C LEU A 80 -15.83 19.38 7.21
N ILE A 81 -15.58 18.51 8.16
CA ILE A 81 -16.39 18.40 9.39
C ILE A 81 -16.28 19.67 10.24
N TYR A 82 -15.09 20.27 10.35
CA TYR A 82 -14.95 21.54 11.05
C TYR A 82 -15.76 22.67 10.39
N ALA A 83 -15.76 22.73 9.06
CA ALA A 83 -16.59 23.66 8.32
C ALA A 83 -18.10 23.42 8.59
N GLU A 84 -18.53 22.16 8.62
CA GLU A 84 -19.91 21.77 8.98
C GLU A 84 -20.26 22.20 10.41
N LEU A 85 -19.40 21.96 11.39
CA LEU A 85 -19.58 22.39 12.79
C LEU A 85 -19.72 23.93 12.89
N CYS A 86 -18.90 24.69 12.16
CA CYS A 86 -19.03 26.16 12.11
C CYS A 86 -20.35 26.61 11.50
N MET A 87 -20.83 25.92 10.47
CA MET A 87 -22.13 26.20 9.86
C MET A 87 -23.27 25.90 10.83
N MET A 88 -23.21 24.79 11.56
CA MET A 88 -24.20 24.43 12.58
C MET A 88 -24.21 25.43 13.75
N ALA A 89 -23.03 25.84 14.23
CA ALA A 89 -22.87 26.78 15.29
C ALA A 89 -23.25 28.23 14.88
N ARG A 90 -23.37 28.52 13.56
CA ARG A 90 -23.52 29.88 12.99
C ARG A 90 -22.42 30.85 13.46
N SER A 91 -21.29 30.35 13.86
CA SER A 91 -20.12 31.06 14.36
C SER A 91 -18.88 30.22 14.21
N ILE A 92 -17.71 30.78 14.48
CA ILE A 92 -16.48 29.99 14.54
C ILE A 92 -16.59 29.01 15.72
N PHE A 93 -16.56 27.71 15.43
CA PHE A 93 -16.61 26.66 16.45
C PHE A 93 -15.32 26.65 17.27
N PRO A 94 -15.38 26.46 18.61
CA PRO A 94 -14.19 26.36 19.46
C PRO A 94 -13.25 25.23 18.98
N ALA A 95 -12.02 25.63 18.65
CA ALA A 95 -11.07 24.71 17.98
C ALA A 95 -10.25 23.83 18.95
N ASP A 96 -10.25 24.13 20.24
CA ASP A 96 -9.42 23.46 21.25
C ASP A 96 -9.63 21.96 21.31
N MET A 97 -10.86 21.52 21.57
CA MET A 97 -11.23 20.08 21.63
C MET A 97 -11.19 19.43 20.24
N PHE A 98 -11.48 20.21 19.19
CA PHE A 98 -11.38 19.71 17.83
C PHE A 98 -9.92 19.40 17.44
N LEU A 99 -8.99 20.31 17.71
CA LEU A 99 -7.56 20.12 17.48
C LEU A 99 -6.99 18.95 18.32
N LEU A 100 -7.47 18.80 19.56
CA LEU A 100 -7.12 17.64 20.38
C LEU A 100 -7.56 16.35 19.71
N MET A 101 -8.77 16.28 19.15
CA MET A 101 -9.27 15.13 18.41
C MET A 101 -8.38 14.82 17.21
N VAL A 102 -8.09 15.79 16.36
CA VAL A 102 -7.22 15.63 15.19
C VAL A 102 -5.85 15.09 15.60
N PHE A 103 -5.27 15.64 16.66
CA PHE A 103 -3.98 15.17 17.17
C PHE A 103 -4.02 13.70 17.62
N LEU A 104 -5.06 13.31 18.35
CA LEU A 104 -5.25 11.92 18.78
C LEU A 104 -5.47 10.98 17.59
N GLN A 105 -6.19 11.40 16.57
CA GLN A 105 -6.39 10.61 15.34
C GLN A 105 -5.07 10.39 14.61
N ILE A 106 -4.25 11.42 14.44
CA ILE A 106 -2.92 11.28 13.82
C ILE A 106 -2.05 10.27 14.59
N ILE A 107 -2.04 10.35 15.92
CA ILE A 107 -1.31 9.38 16.75
C ILE A 107 -1.87 7.97 16.54
N ALA A 108 -3.18 7.80 16.53
CA ALA A 108 -3.83 6.51 16.31
C ALA A 108 -3.48 5.91 14.95
N VAL A 109 -3.47 6.72 13.88
CA VAL A 109 -3.04 6.32 12.53
C VAL A 109 -1.61 5.82 12.54
N ILE A 110 -0.68 6.58 13.14
CA ILE A 110 0.76 6.21 13.19
C ILE A 110 0.95 4.90 13.95
N ILE A 111 0.33 4.74 15.11
CA ILE A 111 0.42 3.53 15.92
C ILE A 111 -0.16 2.34 15.15
N TYR A 112 -1.36 2.51 14.59
CA TYR A 112 -2.02 1.46 13.81
C TYR A 112 -1.18 1.01 12.61
N ALA A 113 -0.68 1.96 11.81
CA ALA A 113 0.10 1.64 10.61
C ALA A 113 1.37 0.85 10.96
N ASN A 114 2.07 1.22 12.04
CA ASN A 114 3.25 0.51 12.50
C ASN A 114 2.93 -0.91 12.99
N ILE A 115 1.87 -1.08 13.77
CA ILE A 115 1.42 -2.39 14.25
C ILE A 115 0.97 -3.26 13.08
N ALA A 116 0.12 -2.73 12.20
CA ALA A 116 -0.39 -3.44 11.03
C ALA A 116 0.74 -3.89 10.09
N ASN A 117 1.73 -3.01 9.86
CA ASN A 117 2.89 -3.35 9.04
C ASN A 117 3.77 -4.43 9.71
N LYS A 118 3.93 -4.40 11.04
CA LYS A 118 4.67 -5.43 11.78
C LYS A 118 3.96 -6.79 11.67
N ILE A 119 2.66 -6.83 11.88
CA ILE A 119 1.83 -8.05 11.74
C ILE A 119 1.92 -8.57 10.31
N TYR A 120 1.78 -7.67 9.31
CA TYR A 120 1.86 -8.04 7.90
C TYR A 120 3.20 -8.69 7.55
N ARG A 121 4.33 -8.12 7.99
CA ARG A 121 5.68 -8.67 7.75
C ARG A 121 5.89 -10.03 8.42
N THR A 122 5.28 -10.27 9.57
CA THR A 122 5.36 -11.56 10.25
C THR A 122 4.52 -12.62 9.51
N ALA A 123 3.34 -12.23 9.00
CA ALA A 123 2.47 -13.13 8.25
C ALA A 123 2.97 -13.41 6.81
N PHE A 124 3.63 -12.41 6.20
CA PHE A 124 4.14 -12.46 4.82
C PHE A 124 5.61 -12.08 4.80
N PRO A 125 6.53 -13.02 5.10
CA PRO A 125 7.96 -12.77 5.05
C PRO A 125 8.40 -12.37 3.64
N PRO A 126 9.51 -11.61 3.50
CA PRO A 126 10.04 -11.22 2.20
C PRO A 126 10.34 -12.45 1.35
N ARG A 127 9.99 -12.37 0.07
CA ARG A 127 10.25 -13.44 -0.89
C ARG A 127 11.73 -13.52 -1.21
N GLU A 128 12.28 -14.70 -1.11
CA GLU A 128 13.64 -14.99 -1.50
C GLU A 128 13.75 -15.14 -3.02
N LEU A 129 14.64 -14.36 -3.62
CA LEU A 129 14.79 -14.22 -5.06
C LEU A 129 16.15 -14.72 -5.53
N LEU A 130 16.15 -15.45 -6.64
CA LEU A 130 17.32 -15.71 -7.46
C LEU A 130 17.38 -14.67 -8.58
N LEU A 131 18.41 -13.85 -8.61
CA LEU A 131 18.67 -12.89 -9.68
C LEU A 131 19.53 -13.54 -10.76
N ILE A 132 19.00 -13.64 -11.97
CA ILE A 132 19.74 -14.06 -13.17
C ILE A 132 20.00 -12.83 -14.01
N HIS A 133 21.28 -12.57 -14.30
CA HIS A 133 21.68 -11.34 -14.96
C HIS A 133 22.60 -11.56 -16.17
N GLY A 134 22.57 -10.63 -17.10
CA GLY A 134 23.51 -10.51 -18.21
C GLY A 134 24.75 -9.67 -17.86
N ASP A 135 25.28 -8.98 -18.85
CA ASP A 135 26.55 -8.26 -18.73
C ASP A 135 26.41 -6.85 -18.10
N ARG A 136 25.17 -6.33 -17.91
CA ARG A 136 24.95 -5.03 -17.27
C ARG A 136 25.21 -5.04 -15.76
N PRO A 137 25.62 -3.90 -15.18
CA PRO A 137 25.83 -3.77 -13.73
C PRO A 137 24.60 -4.17 -12.95
N ILE A 138 24.79 -4.95 -11.88
CA ILE A 138 23.69 -5.48 -11.05
C ILE A 138 23.25 -4.44 -10.00
N GLU A 139 24.08 -3.41 -9.76
CA GLU A 139 23.88 -2.44 -8.67
C GLU A 139 22.54 -1.72 -8.78
N ASP A 140 22.14 -1.32 -9.98
CA ASP A 140 20.86 -0.62 -10.21
C ASP A 140 19.65 -1.48 -9.84
N ILE A 141 19.69 -2.76 -10.17
CA ILE A 141 18.59 -3.67 -9.87
C ILE A 141 18.58 -4.06 -8.40
N VAL A 142 19.75 -4.32 -7.82
CA VAL A 142 19.89 -4.60 -6.39
C VAL A 142 19.35 -3.45 -5.57
N ASN A 143 19.73 -2.20 -5.87
CA ASN A 143 19.25 -1.00 -5.19
C ASN A 143 17.71 -0.85 -5.27
N LYS A 144 17.10 -1.19 -6.42
CA LYS A 144 15.63 -1.20 -6.56
C LYS A 144 14.97 -2.22 -5.64
N PHE A 145 15.49 -3.45 -5.56
CA PHE A 145 14.97 -4.46 -4.65
C PHE A 145 15.29 -4.14 -3.18
N GLU A 146 16.45 -3.56 -2.90
CA GLU A 146 16.80 -3.08 -1.58
C GLU A 146 15.88 -1.97 -1.05
N SER A 147 15.35 -1.13 -1.94
CA SER A 147 14.35 -0.13 -1.57
C SER A 147 13.03 -0.76 -1.08
N ARG A 148 12.84 -2.06 -1.35
CA ARG A 148 11.66 -2.86 -0.99
C ARG A 148 12.04 -4.15 -0.26
N LYS A 149 13.01 -4.05 0.67
CA LYS A 149 13.43 -5.17 1.56
C LYS A 149 12.26 -5.75 2.38
N ASP A 150 11.19 -5.00 2.49
CA ASP A 150 9.93 -5.43 3.10
C ASP A 150 9.25 -6.56 2.33
N LYS A 151 9.50 -6.70 1.01
CA LYS A 151 8.83 -7.67 0.13
C LYS A 151 9.78 -8.65 -0.53
N TYR A 152 11.01 -8.25 -0.78
CA TYR A 152 11.95 -8.97 -1.61
C TYR A 152 13.33 -9.04 -0.96
N LYS A 153 13.95 -10.22 -1.04
CA LYS A 153 15.30 -10.47 -0.57
C LYS A 153 16.04 -11.25 -1.66
N ILE A 154 17.06 -10.64 -2.26
CA ILE A 154 17.93 -11.35 -3.21
C ILE A 154 18.84 -12.26 -2.38
N THR A 155 18.71 -13.58 -2.59
CA THR A 155 19.45 -14.60 -1.87
C THR A 155 20.65 -15.07 -2.68
N LYS A 156 20.46 -15.19 -4.00
CA LYS A 156 21.49 -15.68 -4.92
C LYS A 156 21.52 -14.83 -6.20
N CYS A 157 22.70 -14.71 -6.79
CA CYS A 157 22.90 -14.03 -8.08
C CYS A 157 23.68 -14.95 -8.99
N GLU A 158 23.15 -15.18 -10.21
CA GLU A 158 23.76 -16.07 -11.21
C GLU A 158 23.86 -15.35 -12.55
N HIS A 159 25.00 -15.57 -13.23
CA HIS A 159 25.26 -14.98 -14.53
C HIS A 159 24.80 -15.94 -15.65
N ILE A 160 24.18 -15.42 -16.69
CA ILE A 160 23.67 -16.19 -17.83
C ILE A 160 24.77 -17.01 -18.56
N LYS A 161 26.05 -16.63 -18.42
CA LYS A 161 27.20 -17.36 -19.03
C LYS A 161 27.37 -18.81 -18.56
N LYS A 162 26.76 -19.20 -17.45
CA LYS A 162 26.71 -20.61 -17.01
C LYS A 162 25.98 -21.54 -18.00
N GLY A 163 25.17 -21.00 -18.87
CA GLY A 163 24.32 -21.74 -19.78
C GLY A 163 22.91 -21.97 -19.28
N THR A 164 21.94 -21.82 -20.18
CA THR A 164 20.51 -21.81 -19.87
C THR A 164 20.02 -23.13 -19.25
N THR A 165 20.59 -24.26 -19.69
CA THR A 165 20.21 -25.61 -19.20
C THR A 165 20.66 -25.84 -17.77
N GLU A 166 21.87 -25.40 -17.42
CA GLU A 166 22.42 -25.50 -16.07
C GLU A 166 21.67 -24.60 -15.12
N LEU A 167 21.40 -23.37 -15.53
CA LEU A 167 20.58 -22.42 -14.76
C LEU A 167 19.17 -22.95 -14.50
N CYS A 168 18.53 -23.58 -15.48
CA CYS A 168 17.21 -24.19 -15.26
C CYS A 168 17.23 -25.29 -14.20
N ARG A 169 18.29 -26.13 -14.16
CA ARG A 169 18.43 -27.13 -13.09
C ARG A 169 18.65 -26.46 -11.74
N GLU A 170 19.51 -25.49 -11.66
CA GLU A 170 19.80 -24.76 -10.44
C GLU A 170 18.58 -24.03 -9.89
N ILE A 171 17.77 -23.41 -10.75
CA ILE A 171 16.48 -22.81 -10.39
C ILE A 171 15.57 -23.86 -9.73
N LEU A 172 15.46 -25.04 -10.34
CA LEU A 172 14.58 -26.09 -9.85
C LEU A 172 15.05 -26.67 -8.52
N ASP A 173 16.36 -26.89 -8.37
CA ASP A 173 16.94 -27.41 -7.15
C ASP A 173 16.79 -26.42 -5.99
N ASN A 174 17.10 -25.14 -6.20
CA ASN A 174 16.93 -24.09 -5.21
C ASN A 174 15.45 -23.89 -4.82
N TYR A 175 14.54 -24.00 -5.80
CA TYR A 175 13.10 -23.89 -5.54
C TYR A 175 12.58 -25.09 -4.74
N ARG A 176 13.00 -26.31 -5.05
CA ARG A 176 12.62 -27.54 -4.32
C ARG A 176 13.17 -27.55 -2.90
N ASN A 177 14.38 -27.04 -2.71
CA ASN A 177 15.00 -26.91 -1.40
C ASN A 177 14.39 -25.78 -0.55
N GLY A 178 13.49 -24.97 -1.12
CA GLY A 178 12.87 -23.83 -0.44
C GLY A 178 13.81 -22.64 -0.24
N GLU A 179 14.94 -22.60 -0.95
CA GLU A 179 15.94 -21.52 -0.85
C GLU A 179 15.54 -20.27 -1.62
N ILE A 180 14.64 -20.43 -2.62
CA ILE A 180 14.10 -19.35 -3.43
C ILE A 180 12.59 -19.52 -3.62
N ASN A 181 11.87 -18.39 -3.72
CA ASN A 181 10.44 -18.35 -3.99
C ASN A 181 10.10 -17.82 -5.39
N ALA A 182 11.06 -17.14 -6.01
CA ALA A 182 10.88 -16.56 -7.34
C ALA A 182 12.23 -16.29 -8.01
N VAL A 183 12.18 -16.08 -9.33
CA VAL A 183 13.33 -15.75 -10.17
C VAL A 183 13.16 -14.33 -10.70
N VAL A 184 14.24 -13.57 -10.75
CA VAL A 184 14.30 -12.24 -11.38
C VAL A 184 15.20 -12.32 -12.58
N ILE A 185 14.73 -11.87 -13.73
CA ILE A 185 15.50 -11.85 -14.98
C ILE A 185 15.90 -10.40 -15.27
N TRP A 186 17.22 -10.16 -15.37
CA TRP A 186 17.81 -8.85 -15.63
C TRP A 186 18.78 -8.89 -16.79
N ASP A 187 18.54 -8.08 -17.81
CA ASP A 187 19.41 -7.89 -18.98
C ASP A 187 19.85 -9.18 -19.70
N ILE A 188 18.93 -10.12 -19.89
CA ILE A 188 19.18 -11.34 -20.65
C ILE A 188 18.68 -11.17 -22.08
N ASN A 189 19.32 -11.85 -23.04
CA ASN A 189 18.86 -11.86 -24.42
C ASN A 189 17.47 -12.54 -24.53
N GLU A 190 16.76 -12.27 -25.60
CA GLU A 190 15.38 -12.72 -25.77
C GLU A 190 15.27 -14.26 -25.84
N LYS A 191 16.21 -14.95 -26.49
CA LYS A 191 16.19 -16.42 -26.63
C LYS A 191 16.29 -17.09 -25.29
N ASP A 192 17.30 -16.75 -24.50
CA ASP A 192 17.54 -17.34 -23.17
C ASP A 192 16.44 -16.94 -22.18
N ARG A 193 15.98 -15.68 -22.23
CA ARG A 193 14.83 -15.21 -21.45
C ARG A 193 13.60 -16.10 -21.69
N ASN A 194 13.27 -16.35 -22.96
CA ASN A 194 12.09 -17.16 -23.31
C ASN A 194 12.22 -18.63 -22.87
N ILE A 195 13.43 -19.19 -22.90
CA ILE A 195 13.66 -20.56 -22.39
C ILE A 195 13.43 -20.60 -20.88
N ILE A 196 14.04 -19.68 -20.12
CA ILE A 196 13.89 -19.60 -18.66
C ILE A 196 12.44 -19.35 -18.29
N LEU A 197 11.75 -18.44 -19.00
CA LEU A 197 10.33 -18.16 -18.75
C LEU A 197 9.45 -19.38 -18.95
N LYS A 198 9.61 -20.11 -20.07
CA LYS A 198 8.86 -21.34 -20.36
C LYS A 198 9.13 -22.41 -19.31
N PHE A 199 10.38 -22.56 -18.91
CA PHE A 199 10.77 -23.51 -17.88
C PHE A 199 10.14 -23.19 -16.52
N CYS A 200 10.25 -21.95 -16.07
CA CYS A 200 9.65 -21.51 -14.81
C CYS A 200 8.12 -21.64 -14.83
N TYR A 201 7.48 -21.29 -15.96
CA TYR A 201 6.05 -21.47 -16.13
C TYR A 201 5.62 -22.93 -16.00
N ALA A 202 6.35 -23.86 -16.68
CA ALA A 202 6.07 -25.30 -16.61
C ALA A 202 6.18 -25.87 -15.18
N HIS A 203 7.01 -25.26 -14.33
CA HIS A 203 7.21 -25.69 -12.94
C HIS A 203 6.46 -24.80 -11.91
N SER A 204 5.58 -23.90 -12.37
CA SER A 204 4.82 -22.96 -11.51
C SER A 204 5.71 -22.05 -10.65
N ILE A 205 6.94 -21.78 -11.11
CA ILE A 205 7.88 -20.87 -10.46
C ILE A 205 7.57 -19.44 -10.90
N ARG A 206 7.42 -18.53 -9.93
CA ARG A 206 7.14 -17.14 -10.22
C ARG A 206 8.37 -16.44 -10.78
N VAL A 207 8.16 -15.66 -11.87
CA VAL A 207 9.23 -14.90 -12.51
C VAL A 207 8.89 -13.42 -12.55
N TYR A 208 9.87 -12.59 -12.24
CA TYR A 208 9.84 -11.14 -12.42
C TYR A 208 10.80 -10.78 -13.55
N VAL A 209 10.26 -10.22 -14.61
CA VAL A 209 11.07 -9.72 -15.73
C VAL A 209 11.16 -8.20 -15.64
N MET A 210 12.38 -7.69 -15.67
CA MET A 210 12.58 -6.26 -15.80
C MET A 210 12.53 -5.90 -17.29
N PRO A 211 11.53 -5.10 -17.71
CA PRO A 211 11.37 -4.75 -19.12
C PRO A 211 12.56 -3.94 -19.60
N LYS A 212 13.03 -4.24 -20.80
CA LYS A 212 13.95 -3.36 -21.55
C LYS A 212 13.15 -2.18 -22.13
N ILE A 213 13.84 -1.11 -22.47
CA ILE A 213 13.19 0.07 -23.09
C ILE A 213 12.44 -0.33 -24.37
N SER A 214 12.99 -1.26 -25.15
CA SER A 214 12.33 -1.85 -26.31
C SER A 214 11.00 -2.54 -25.96
N ASP A 215 10.96 -3.29 -24.83
CA ASP A 215 9.74 -3.98 -24.41
C ASP A 215 8.66 -2.98 -23.99
N VAL A 216 9.06 -1.86 -23.35
CA VAL A 216 8.15 -0.78 -22.95
C VAL A 216 7.58 -0.05 -24.18
N ILE A 217 8.42 0.19 -25.20
CA ILE A 217 8.00 0.82 -26.46
C ILE A 217 7.01 -0.10 -27.19
N LEU A 218 7.26 -1.42 -27.22
CA LEU A 218 6.37 -2.38 -27.85
C LEU A 218 4.99 -2.45 -27.19
N VAL A 219 4.93 -2.38 -25.86
CA VAL A 219 3.64 -2.33 -25.13
C VAL A 219 2.87 -1.04 -25.38
N GLY A 220 3.59 0.07 -25.69
CA GLY A 220 2.98 1.34 -26.03
C GLY A 220 2.64 1.51 -27.54
N SER A 221 3.06 0.55 -28.39
CA SER A 221 2.70 0.56 -29.81
C SER A 221 1.34 -0.14 -29.98
N GLU A 222 0.46 0.46 -30.80
CA GLU A 222 -0.79 -0.17 -31.19
C GLU A 222 -0.49 -1.45 -32.00
N GLU A 223 -1.01 -2.59 -31.55
CA GLU A 223 -1.03 -3.81 -32.35
C GLU A 223 -1.96 -3.58 -33.55
N LEU A 224 -1.39 -3.45 -34.75
CA LEU A 224 -2.15 -3.51 -35.98
C LEU A 224 -2.61 -4.97 -36.16
N HIS A 225 -3.86 -5.26 -35.83
CA HIS A 225 -4.51 -6.48 -36.24
C HIS A 225 -4.74 -6.41 -37.75
N VAL A 226 -3.81 -6.97 -38.50
CA VAL A 226 -4.04 -7.26 -39.92
C VAL A 226 -4.88 -8.55 -39.92
N PHE A 227 -6.15 -8.41 -40.14
CA PHE A 227 -7.02 -9.54 -40.45
C PHE A 227 -6.70 -9.99 -41.88
N ASP A 228 -6.13 -11.18 -42.03
CA ASP A 228 -6.17 -11.95 -43.25
C ASP A 228 -7.54 -12.60 -43.44
#